data_b8028a5ee9530bb41bbe61d16f0e2151
#
_entry.id   b8028a5ee9530bb41bbe61d16f0e2151
#
_cell.length_a   1.000
_cell.length_b   1.000
_cell.length_c   1.000
_cell.angle_alpha   90.00
_cell.angle_beta   90.00
_cell.angle_gamma   90.00
#
_symmetry.space_group_name_H-M   'P 1'
#
loop_
_entity.id
_entity.type
_entity.pdbx_description
1 polymer ?
#
loop_
_entity_poly.entity_id
_entity_poly.type
_entity_poly.pdbx_seq_one_letter_code
_entity_poly.pdbx_strand_id
1 'polypeptide(L)'
;MAKRVLLAEDEPNIVESLTFLLDRAGYEVSVETDGRQALNAALKNTPDVLILDVMLPELDGYEILRQLRSDGRAKDLPIIMLTAKGQREDRETALDCGADMFITKPFANSEIVAAVKRFGHGRQV
;
A
#
# COMPACT_ATOMS: atom_id res chain seq x y z
N MET A 1 20.85 3.08 -2.41
CA MET A 1 19.89 2.25 -3.14
C MET A 1 18.49 2.81 -2.99
N ALA A 2 17.71 2.73 -4.04
CA ALA A 2 16.34 3.24 -4.00
C ALA A 2 15.48 2.40 -3.07
N LYS A 3 14.59 3.05 -2.34
CA LYS A 3 13.60 2.34 -1.55
C LYS A 3 12.54 1.76 -2.48
N ARG A 4 12.02 0.61 -2.14
CA ARG A 4 11.07 -0.11 -2.98
C ARG A 4 9.65 0.07 -2.47
N VAL A 5 8.76 0.42 -3.39
CA VAL A 5 7.33 0.58 -3.12
C VAL A 5 6.58 -0.47 -3.93
N LEU A 6 5.72 -1.22 -3.28
CA LEU A 6 4.79 -2.09 -3.97
C LEU A 6 3.43 -1.39 -3.99
N LEU A 7 2.92 -1.16 -5.20
CA LEU A 7 1.61 -0.53 -5.39
C LEU A 7 0.61 -1.61 -5.81
N ALA A 8 -0.33 -1.89 -4.93
CA ALA A 8 -1.39 -2.87 -5.18
C ALA A 8 -2.66 -2.11 -5.51
N GLU A 9 -2.93 -1.91 -6.79
CA GLU A 9 -4.00 -1.08 -7.30
C GLU A 9 -4.35 -1.54 -8.72
N ASP A 10 -5.63 -1.62 -9.04
CA ASP A 10 -6.06 -2.06 -10.36
C ASP A 10 -6.61 -0.95 -11.27
N GLU A 11 -6.79 0.26 -10.75
CA GLU A 11 -7.28 1.37 -11.58
C GLU A 11 -6.13 1.96 -12.39
N PRO A 12 -6.17 1.86 -13.74
CA PRO A 12 -5.01 2.27 -14.56
C PRO A 12 -4.56 3.70 -14.37
N ASN A 13 -5.49 4.63 -14.20
CA ASN A 13 -5.13 6.05 -14.03
C ASN A 13 -4.36 6.29 -12.74
N ILE A 14 -4.74 5.61 -11.68
CA ILE A 14 -4.05 5.72 -10.40
C ILE A 14 -2.67 5.08 -10.49
N VAL A 15 -2.59 3.89 -11.08
CA VAL A 15 -1.32 3.18 -11.26
C VAL A 15 -0.35 4.04 -12.04
N GLU A 16 -0.78 4.59 -13.17
CA GLU A 16 0.08 5.41 -14.01
C GLU A 16 0.57 6.66 -13.29
N SER A 17 -0.33 7.40 -12.66
CA SER A 17 0.03 8.63 -11.97
C SER A 17 0.98 8.40 -10.80
N LEU A 18 0.68 7.41 -9.97
CA LEU A 18 1.50 7.16 -8.79
C LEU A 18 2.85 6.56 -9.15
N THR A 19 2.89 5.68 -10.14
CA THR A 19 4.15 5.11 -10.59
C THR A 19 5.07 6.20 -11.10
N PHE A 20 4.54 7.11 -11.91
CA PHE A 20 5.30 8.22 -12.44
C PHE A 20 5.88 9.11 -11.33
N LEU A 21 5.02 9.51 -10.39
CA LEU A 21 5.44 10.44 -9.33
C LEU A 21 6.41 9.81 -8.35
N LEU A 22 6.19 8.57 -7.98
CA LEU A 22 7.07 7.87 -7.05
C LEU A 22 8.41 7.57 -7.69
N ASP A 23 8.41 7.20 -8.96
CA ASP A 23 9.65 6.99 -9.70
C ASP A 23 10.47 8.28 -9.75
N ARG A 24 9.83 9.41 -10.03
CA ARG A 24 10.50 10.70 -10.03
C ARG A 24 11.03 11.10 -8.65
N ALA A 25 10.38 10.63 -7.61
CA ALA A 25 10.81 10.91 -6.24
C ALA A 25 11.96 10.00 -5.79
N GLY A 26 12.40 9.08 -6.64
CA GLY A 26 13.54 8.22 -6.37
C GLY A 26 13.20 6.84 -5.84
N TYR A 27 11.93 6.44 -5.87
CA TYR A 27 11.52 5.12 -5.43
C TYR A 27 11.49 4.14 -6.59
N GLU A 28 11.73 2.88 -6.28
CA GLU A 28 11.58 1.79 -7.24
C GLU A 28 10.20 1.19 -7.04
N VAL A 29 9.33 1.34 -8.04
CA VAL A 29 7.91 0.96 -7.92
C VAL A 29 7.64 -0.34 -8.66
N SER A 30 6.99 -1.28 -7.95
CA SER A 30 6.42 -2.49 -8.54
C SER A 30 4.92 -2.41 -8.41
N VAL A 31 4.19 -2.96 -9.37
CA VAL A 31 2.74 -2.89 -9.41
C VAL A 31 2.14 -4.29 -9.48
N GLU A 32 1.11 -4.54 -8.67
CA GLU A 32 0.28 -5.72 -8.82
C GLU A 32 -1.18 -5.29 -8.87
N THR A 33 -1.93 -5.88 -9.77
CA THR A 33 -3.30 -5.45 -10.03
C THR A 33 -4.37 -6.37 -9.44
N ASP A 34 -3.98 -7.47 -8.82
CA ASP A 34 -4.91 -8.29 -8.05
C ASP A 34 -4.35 -8.62 -6.68
N GLY A 35 -5.25 -8.91 -5.75
CA GLY A 35 -4.89 -9.07 -4.36
C GLY A 35 -4.01 -10.28 -4.08
N ARG A 36 -4.23 -11.37 -4.79
CA ARG A 36 -3.44 -12.59 -4.55
C ARG A 36 -2.00 -12.39 -4.97
N GLN A 37 -1.79 -11.77 -6.12
CA GLN A 37 -0.44 -11.48 -6.59
C GLN A 37 0.24 -10.44 -5.72
N ALA A 38 -0.53 -9.45 -5.23
CA ALA A 38 0.01 -8.45 -4.32
C ALA A 38 0.51 -9.09 -3.03
N LEU A 39 -0.27 -9.99 -2.46
CA LEU A 39 0.11 -10.70 -1.25
C LEU A 39 1.38 -11.54 -1.48
N ASN A 40 1.39 -12.30 -2.57
CA ASN A 40 2.55 -13.13 -2.89
C ASN A 40 3.81 -12.29 -3.10
N ALA A 41 3.70 -11.18 -3.80
CA ALA A 41 4.83 -10.29 -4.05
C ALA A 41 5.37 -9.70 -2.74
N ALA A 42 4.47 -9.27 -1.86
CA ALA A 42 4.87 -8.67 -0.58
C ALA A 42 5.59 -9.68 0.31
N LEU A 43 5.16 -10.94 0.29
CA LEU A 43 5.79 -11.97 1.10
C LEU A 43 7.09 -12.48 0.50
N LYS A 44 7.15 -12.61 -0.82
CA LYS A 44 8.32 -13.14 -1.50
C LYS A 44 9.49 -12.18 -1.49
N ASN A 45 9.21 -10.89 -1.66
CA ASN A 45 10.23 -9.86 -1.77
C ASN A 45 9.70 -8.58 -1.11
N THR A 46 9.67 -8.60 0.20
CA THR A 46 9.03 -7.56 1.01
C THR A 46 9.56 -6.16 0.66
N PRO A 47 8.68 -5.25 0.24
CA PRO A 47 9.09 -3.89 -0.10
C PRO A 47 9.35 -3.06 1.15
N ASP A 48 9.79 -1.83 0.94
CA ASP A 48 9.97 -0.89 2.05
C ASP A 48 8.65 -0.27 2.48
N VAL A 49 7.70 -0.15 1.55
CA VAL A 49 6.34 0.30 1.85
C VAL A 49 5.37 -0.32 0.85
N LEU A 50 4.17 -0.62 1.32
CA LEU A 50 3.08 -1.16 0.49
C LEU A 50 1.93 -0.16 0.46
N ILE A 51 1.50 0.21 -0.75
CA ILE A 51 0.28 0.97 -0.96
C ILE A 51 -0.77 -0.04 -1.42
N LEU A 52 -1.85 -0.17 -0.67
CA LEU A 52 -2.80 -1.28 -0.84
C LEU A 52 -4.24 -0.77 -0.96
N ASP A 53 -4.84 -0.97 -2.13
CA ASP A 53 -6.25 -0.65 -2.34
C ASP A 53 -7.11 -1.70 -1.65
N VAL A 54 -8.14 -1.26 -0.94
CA VAL A 54 -9.10 -2.15 -0.29
C VAL A 54 -9.84 -3.01 -1.31
N MET A 55 -10.18 -2.42 -2.46
CA MET A 55 -11.05 -3.04 -3.47
C MET A 55 -10.27 -3.70 -4.60
N LEU A 56 -9.45 -4.70 -4.28
CA LEU A 56 -8.71 -5.43 -5.31
C LEU A 56 -9.47 -6.70 -5.73
N PRO A 57 -9.33 -7.12 -7.01
CA PRO A 57 -9.85 -8.42 -7.43
C PRO A 57 -9.13 -9.56 -6.73
N GLU A 58 -9.76 -10.71 -6.68
CA GLU A 58 -9.27 -11.98 -6.13
C GLU A 58 -9.18 -12.03 -4.63
N LEU A 59 -8.58 -11.03 -3.98
CA LEU A 59 -8.39 -11.02 -2.55
C LEU A 59 -8.42 -9.57 -2.08
N ASP A 60 -9.37 -9.20 -1.23
CA ASP A 60 -9.51 -7.81 -0.82
C ASP A 60 -8.37 -7.35 0.10
N GLY A 61 -8.20 -6.03 0.17
CA GLY A 61 -7.10 -5.43 0.91
C GLY A 61 -7.09 -5.72 2.40
N TYR A 62 -8.24 -5.88 3.02
CA TYR A 62 -8.29 -6.20 4.45
C TYR A 62 -7.75 -7.59 4.73
N GLU A 63 -8.09 -8.55 3.87
CA GLU A 63 -7.57 -9.91 4.03
C GLU A 63 -6.07 -9.95 3.82
N ILE A 64 -5.58 -9.21 2.83
CA ILE A 64 -4.13 -9.09 2.58
C ILE A 64 -3.45 -8.52 3.81
N LEU A 65 -3.99 -7.46 4.36
CA LEU A 65 -3.44 -6.80 5.54
C LEU A 65 -3.34 -7.77 6.73
N ARG A 66 -4.42 -8.53 6.99
CA ARG A 66 -4.42 -9.50 8.08
C ARG A 66 -3.35 -10.56 7.89
N GLN A 67 -3.23 -11.08 6.68
CA GLN A 67 -2.23 -12.11 6.38
C GLN A 67 -0.80 -11.58 6.51
N LEU A 68 -0.56 -10.35 6.06
CA LEU A 68 0.75 -9.73 6.19
C LEU A 68 1.13 -9.51 7.65
N ARG A 69 0.19 -9.05 8.46
CA ARG A 69 0.46 -8.81 9.88
C ARG A 69 0.68 -10.09 10.67
N SER A 70 0.14 -11.21 10.18
CA SER A 70 0.34 -12.53 10.82
C SER A 70 1.63 -13.21 10.38
N ASP A 71 2.29 -12.71 9.36
CA ASP A 71 3.47 -13.34 8.79
C ASP A 71 4.72 -12.63 9.29
N GLY A 72 5.66 -13.39 9.87
CA GLY A 72 6.86 -12.80 10.44
C GLY A 72 7.71 -12.02 9.45
N ARG A 73 7.59 -12.32 8.14
CA ARG A 73 8.36 -11.60 7.12
C ARG A 73 7.85 -10.19 6.87
N ALA A 74 6.57 -9.94 7.13
CA ALA A 74 5.92 -8.70 6.77
C ALA A 74 5.16 -8.03 7.91
N LYS A 75 5.30 -8.51 9.13
CA LYS A 75 4.52 -7.98 10.26
C LYS A 75 4.80 -6.51 10.54
N ASP A 76 5.98 -6.03 10.21
CA ASP A 76 6.36 -4.62 10.43
C ASP A 76 6.40 -3.79 9.14
N LEU A 77 5.95 -4.37 8.03
CA LEU A 77 5.90 -3.65 6.76
C LEU A 77 4.98 -2.44 6.86
N PRO A 78 5.46 -1.22 6.54
CA PRO A 78 4.57 -0.06 6.49
C PRO A 78 3.53 -0.25 5.40
N ILE A 79 2.25 -0.12 5.75
CA ILE A 79 1.13 -0.31 4.83
C ILE A 79 0.23 0.90 4.84
N ILE A 80 0.04 1.49 3.65
CA ILE A 80 -0.86 2.61 3.43
C ILE A 80 -2.08 2.06 2.68
N MET A 81 -3.26 2.12 3.30
CA MET A 81 -4.48 1.63 2.68
C MET A 81 -5.16 2.75 1.90
N LEU A 82 -5.69 2.41 0.71
CA LEU A 82 -6.51 3.32 -0.09
C LEU A 82 -7.96 2.89 0.05
N THR A 83 -8.81 3.77 0.55
CA THR A 83 -10.21 3.45 0.83
C THR A 83 -11.16 4.35 0.03
N ALA A 84 -12.40 3.93 -0.13
CA ALA A 84 -13.41 4.73 -0.80
C ALA A 84 -13.83 5.92 0.08
N LYS A 85 -14.17 7.03 -0.58
CA LYS A 85 -14.64 8.23 0.10
C LYS A 85 -15.90 7.92 0.90
N GLY A 86 -15.97 8.44 2.12
CA GLY A 86 -17.14 8.29 2.98
C GLY A 86 -17.24 6.99 3.75
N GLN A 87 -16.26 6.13 3.60
CA GLN A 87 -16.27 4.82 4.26
C GLN A 87 -15.56 4.91 5.62
N ARG A 88 -16.23 5.52 6.57
CA ARG A 88 -15.69 5.66 7.92
C ARG A 88 -15.44 4.30 8.57
N GLU A 89 -16.33 3.35 8.32
CA GLU A 89 -16.18 2.00 8.85
C GLU A 89 -14.94 1.31 8.28
N ASP A 90 -14.65 1.57 7.00
CA ASP A 90 -13.45 1.03 6.37
C ASP A 90 -12.19 1.58 7.02
N ARG A 91 -12.23 2.86 7.38
CA ARG A 91 -11.12 3.52 8.05
C ARG A 91 -10.79 2.84 9.38
N GLU A 92 -11.82 2.62 10.19
CA GLU A 92 -11.66 1.99 11.50
C GLU A 92 -11.17 0.55 11.34
N THR A 93 -11.73 -0.17 10.37
CA THR A 93 -11.34 -1.53 10.08
C THR A 93 -9.87 -1.62 9.65
N ALA A 94 -9.43 -0.69 8.80
CA ALA A 94 -8.04 -0.66 8.34
C ALA A 94 -7.08 -0.46 9.50
N LEU A 95 -7.37 0.47 10.39
CA LEU A 95 -6.51 0.73 11.55
C LEU A 95 -6.52 -0.44 12.52
N ASP A 96 -7.69 -1.03 12.77
CA ASP A 96 -7.83 -2.18 13.65
C ASP A 96 -7.08 -3.39 13.11
N CYS A 97 -7.02 -3.53 11.78
CA CYS A 97 -6.30 -4.62 11.15
C CYS A 97 -4.80 -4.38 11.05
N GLY A 98 -4.33 -3.21 11.44
CA GLY A 98 -2.91 -2.93 11.53
C GLY A 98 -2.32 -2.09 10.40
N ALA A 99 -3.13 -1.35 9.64
CA ALA A 99 -2.61 -0.41 8.66
C ALA A 99 -1.89 0.74 9.38
N ASP A 100 -0.82 1.22 8.80
CA ASP A 100 -0.09 2.37 9.37
C ASP A 100 -0.77 3.69 9.05
N MET A 101 -1.44 3.72 7.90
CA MET A 101 -2.14 4.91 7.45
C MET A 101 -3.19 4.49 6.42
N PHE A 102 -4.22 5.30 6.27
CA PHE A 102 -5.14 5.13 5.15
C PHE A 102 -5.38 6.48 4.53
N ILE A 103 -5.68 6.44 3.23
CA ILE A 103 -5.94 7.64 2.45
C ILE A 103 -7.23 7.39 1.69
N THR A 104 -8.16 8.35 1.76
CA THR A 104 -9.47 8.20 1.14
C THR A 104 -9.42 8.65 -0.32
N LYS A 105 -10.03 7.88 -1.21
CA LYS A 105 -10.20 8.27 -2.61
C LYS A 105 -11.41 9.22 -2.74
N PRO A 106 -11.37 10.25 -3.54
CA PRO A 106 -10.21 10.68 -4.33
C PRO A 106 -9.18 11.40 -3.44
N PHE A 107 -7.92 11.27 -3.82
CA PHE A 107 -6.84 11.88 -3.07
C PHE A 107 -5.99 12.76 -3.99
N ALA A 108 -5.22 13.66 -3.37
CA ALA A 108 -4.20 14.39 -4.11
C ALA A 108 -2.95 13.49 -4.20
N ASN A 109 -2.31 13.47 -5.36
CA ASN A 109 -1.08 12.66 -5.51
C ASN A 109 -0.01 13.04 -4.49
N SER A 110 0.04 14.31 -4.10
CA SER A 110 0.98 14.77 -3.08
C SER A 110 0.76 14.11 -1.72
N GLU A 111 -0.48 13.71 -1.41
CA GLU A 111 -0.76 12.99 -0.16
C GLU A 111 -0.08 11.62 -0.15
N ILE A 112 -0.13 10.94 -1.28
CA ILE A 112 0.50 9.62 -1.40
C ILE A 112 2.01 9.74 -1.32
N VAL A 113 2.60 10.69 -2.05
CA VAL A 113 4.04 10.89 -2.05
C VAL A 113 4.53 11.24 -0.64
N ALA A 114 3.81 12.13 0.05
CA ALA A 114 4.15 12.49 1.42
C ALA A 114 4.08 11.29 2.37
N ALA A 115 3.04 10.46 2.22
CA ALA A 115 2.88 9.27 3.05
C ALA A 115 4.01 8.27 2.81
N VAL A 116 4.38 8.07 1.55
CA VAL A 116 5.49 7.17 1.21
C VAL A 116 6.80 7.68 1.80
N LYS A 117 7.05 8.98 1.72
CA LYS A 117 8.24 9.57 2.32
C LYS A 117 8.27 9.39 3.83
N ARG A 118 7.12 9.53 4.48
CA ARG A 118 7.02 9.36 5.92
C ARG A 118 7.34 7.94 6.36
N PHE A 119 6.85 6.94 5.62
CA PHE A 119 7.01 5.53 5.99
C PHE A 119 8.10 4.79 5.22
N GLY A 120 8.55 5.36 4.10
CA GLY A 120 9.47 4.69 3.18
C GLY A 120 10.88 4.48 3.71
N HIS A 121 11.18 4.97 4.89
CA HIS A 121 12.46 4.71 5.54
C HIS A 121 12.41 3.44 6.41
N GLY A 122 11.30 2.73 6.34
CA GLY A 122 11.06 1.60 7.20
C GLY A 122 10.72 2.07 8.60
N ARG A 123 10.51 1.13 9.51
CA ARG A 123 10.24 1.46 10.89
C ARG A 123 11.55 1.74 11.60
N GLN A 124 11.82 3.00 11.81
CA GLN A 124 13.00 3.43 12.55
C GLN A 124 12.79 3.13 14.02
N VAL A 125 13.78 2.59 14.61
CA VAL A 125 13.73 2.26 16.03
C VAL A 125 14.41 3.36 16.80
#